data_a6a700a0237dd378485aee6cf7d9a073
#
_entry.id   a6a700a0237dd378485aee6cf7d9a073
#
_cell.length_a   1.000
_cell.length_b   1.000
_cell.length_c   1.000
_cell.angle_alpha   90.00
_cell.angle_beta   90.00
_cell.angle_gamma   90.00
#
_symmetry.space_group_name_H-M   'P 1'
#
loop_
_entity.id
_entity.type
_entity.pdbx_description
1 polymer ?
#
loop_
_entity_poly.entity_id
_entity_poly.type
_entity_poly.pdbx_seq_one_letter_code
_entity_poly.pdbx_strand_id
1 'polypeptide(L)'
;ASFDTQSSEESTSAPSTEKQLVLARELKKECEALGFDFVELTDTGIVYASLNANTDKKMDRIGFIAHMDTASEITGANVKCKVISNYDGNTIHLNEEYSMSKEEFPALANCVGDDLIVTDGTTLLGADDKAGIAIILEAMEQLIQSKKEHGFIAVAFTPDEEVGRGVENFELDKFSVDYAFTIDGDRIDSVDYETFNAAQAVVTFEGTSIHPGDAKDRMVNASLLAMEYASSLPKKQTPSHTQGRQGFYHLVGMEGICEDAKLTYILRNHSKQSFIAQKQKMEAIADKMNEKYGNRVHVVIRDQYENMRQYMHGDMRSVNKAKYALRQCDVTPVSTPIRGGTDGAMLTARGLICPNLGTGSFNHHGRFEFASIQKMEKMVEIVLKIVE
;
A
#
# COMPACT_ATOMS: atom_id res chain seq x y z
N ALA A 1 2.95 12.94 -11.97
CA ALA A 1 2.21 13.88 -11.13
C ALA A 1 1.11 14.67 -11.88
N SER A 2 1.25 14.96 -13.17
CA SER A 2 0.28 15.78 -13.93
C SER A 2 -1.09 15.11 -14.17
N PHE A 3 -1.19 13.80 -14.01
CA PHE A 3 -2.43 13.04 -14.18
C PHE A 3 -3.16 12.90 -12.85
N ASP A 4 -4.43 13.32 -12.82
CA ASP A 4 -5.34 12.99 -11.73
C ASP A 4 -5.80 11.53 -11.92
N THR A 5 -5.44 10.66 -10.97
CA THR A 5 -5.71 9.22 -11.03
C THR A 5 -6.30 8.69 -9.73
N GLN A 6 -6.88 9.56 -8.91
CA GLN A 6 -7.46 9.19 -7.64
C GLN A 6 -8.50 8.07 -7.78
N SER A 7 -8.33 6.99 -7.01
CA SER A 7 -9.27 5.87 -6.91
C SER A 7 -10.46 6.18 -6.00
N SER A 8 -11.43 5.28 -5.92
CA SER A 8 -12.66 5.46 -5.13
C SER A 8 -13.12 4.16 -4.48
N GLU A 9 -13.18 4.14 -3.14
CA GLU A 9 -13.72 3.00 -2.37
C GLU A 9 -15.22 2.76 -2.61
N GLU A 10 -15.97 3.80 -2.97
CA GLU A 10 -17.43 3.70 -3.18
C GLU A 10 -17.80 3.09 -4.52
N SER A 11 -16.86 3.04 -5.46
CA SER A 11 -17.10 2.52 -6.82
C SER A 11 -17.00 1.01 -6.87
N THR A 12 -17.88 0.40 -7.66
CA THR A 12 -17.84 -1.04 -7.98
C THR A 12 -17.29 -1.33 -9.38
N SER A 13 -16.94 -0.29 -10.15
CA SER A 13 -16.32 -0.46 -11.48
C SER A 13 -14.83 -0.84 -11.36
N ALA A 14 -14.27 -1.35 -12.45
CA ALA A 14 -12.83 -1.60 -12.59
C ALA A 14 -12.34 -0.95 -13.91
N PRO A 15 -11.46 0.06 -13.86
CA PRO A 15 -10.98 0.70 -12.62
C PRO A 15 -12.08 1.48 -11.88
N SER A 16 -11.83 1.81 -10.62
CA SER A 16 -12.82 2.51 -9.77
C SER A 16 -13.15 3.92 -10.27
N THR A 17 -12.25 4.52 -11.02
CA THR A 17 -12.46 5.82 -11.67
C THR A 17 -11.92 5.80 -13.09
N GLU A 18 -12.66 6.39 -14.04
CA GLU A 18 -12.24 6.46 -15.45
C GLU A 18 -10.98 7.31 -15.67
N LYS A 19 -10.69 8.24 -14.76
CA LYS A 19 -9.50 9.11 -14.87
C LYS A 19 -8.18 8.33 -14.80
N GLN A 20 -8.15 7.17 -14.17
CA GLN A 20 -7.00 6.26 -14.19
C GLN A 20 -6.69 5.77 -15.61
N LEU A 21 -7.72 5.53 -16.44
CA LEU A 21 -7.53 5.10 -17.84
C LEU A 21 -6.81 6.15 -18.70
N VAL A 22 -6.79 7.42 -18.27
CA VAL A 22 -6.05 8.46 -19.00
C VAL A 22 -4.55 8.20 -18.89
N LEU A 23 -4.06 7.96 -17.67
CA LEU A 23 -2.66 7.58 -17.46
C LEU A 23 -2.34 6.21 -18.08
N ALA A 24 -3.24 5.23 -17.95
CA ALA A 24 -3.04 3.90 -18.52
C ALA A 24 -2.81 3.93 -20.04
N ARG A 25 -3.56 4.79 -20.77
CA ARG A 25 -3.38 4.97 -22.21
C ARG A 25 -2.04 5.63 -22.54
N GLU A 26 -1.57 6.59 -21.75
CA GLU A 26 -0.25 7.20 -21.94
C GLU A 26 0.86 6.22 -21.63
N LEU A 27 0.76 5.43 -20.54
CA LEU A 27 1.73 4.37 -20.21
C LEU A 27 1.83 3.31 -21.31
N LYS A 28 0.69 2.92 -21.90
CA LYS A 28 0.70 2.04 -23.07
C LYS A 28 1.52 2.64 -24.23
N LYS A 29 1.27 3.92 -24.59
CA LYS A 29 2.00 4.60 -25.67
C LYS A 29 3.49 4.73 -25.33
N GLU A 30 3.82 5.03 -24.08
CA GLU A 30 5.21 5.16 -23.64
C GLU A 30 5.94 3.82 -23.76
N CYS A 31 5.34 2.71 -23.30
CA CYS A 31 5.92 1.38 -23.47
C CYS A 31 6.09 1.01 -24.95
N GLU A 32 5.11 1.34 -25.82
CA GLU A 32 5.23 1.13 -27.27
C GLU A 32 6.37 1.97 -27.87
N ALA A 33 6.52 3.23 -27.44
CA ALA A 33 7.58 4.14 -27.92
C ALA A 33 8.98 3.73 -27.46
N LEU A 34 9.11 3.21 -26.23
CA LEU A 34 10.35 2.68 -25.69
C LEU A 34 10.81 1.40 -26.42
N GLY A 35 9.90 0.68 -27.08
CA GLY A 35 10.22 -0.50 -27.86
C GLY A 35 10.09 -1.82 -27.11
N PHE A 36 9.14 -1.92 -26.17
CA PHE A 36 8.76 -3.21 -25.61
C PHE A 36 8.23 -4.15 -26.70
N ASP A 37 8.54 -5.44 -26.61
CA ASP A 37 8.13 -6.47 -27.58
C ASP A 37 6.63 -6.77 -27.54
N PHE A 38 6.01 -6.58 -26.40
CA PHE A 38 4.57 -6.74 -26.18
C PHE A 38 4.04 -5.61 -25.30
N VAL A 39 2.90 -5.03 -25.63
CA VAL A 39 2.19 -4.04 -24.82
C VAL A 39 0.69 -4.22 -24.95
N GLU A 40 -0.01 -4.31 -23.84
CA GLU A 40 -1.47 -4.45 -23.78
C GLU A 40 -2.05 -3.56 -22.68
N LEU A 41 -3.13 -2.86 -22.96
CA LEU A 41 -4.01 -2.24 -21.98
C LEU A 41 -5.30 -3.03 -21.93
N THR A 42 -5.64 -3.58 -20.75
CA THR A 42 -6.87 -4.34 -20.53
C THR A 42 -8.09 -3.42 -20.36
N ASP A 43 -9.29 -3.98 -20.51
CA ASP A 43 -10.55 -3.25 -20.24
C ASP A 43 -10.68 -2.83 -18.76
N THR A 44 -9.99 -3.51 -17.86
CA THR A 44 -9.95 -3.20 -16.42
C THR A 44 -8.85 -2.19 -16.03
N GLY A 45 -8.12 -1.65 -17.01
CA GLY A 45 -7.14 -0.59 -16.83
C GLY A 45 -5.72 -1.04 -16.52
N ILE A 46 -5.42 -2.34 -16.45
CA ILE A 46 -4.05 -2.83 -16.25
C ILE A 46 -3.28 -2.71 -17.56
N VAL A 47 -2.08 -2.13 -17.49
CA VAL A 47 -1.13 -2.10 -18.60
C VAL A 47 -0.09 -3.18 -18.39
N TYR A 48 0.00 -4.13 -19.32
CA TYR A 48 1.08 -5.11 -19.38
C TYR A 48 2.06 -4.77 -20.49
N ALA A 49 3.36 -4.88 -20.19
CA ALA A 49 4.37 -4.82 -21.23
C ALA A 49 5.50 -5.82 -20.94
N SER A 50 6.21 -6.28 -21.98
CA SER A 50 7.31 -7.21 -21.78
C SER A 50 8.44 -7.05 -22.78
N LEU A 51 9.65 -7.45 -22.36
CA LEU A 51 10.85 -7.60 -23.15
C LEU A 51 11.21 -9.07 -23.22
N ASN A 52 11.39 -9.61 -24.43
CA ASN A 52 11.85 -10.97 -24.61
C ASN A 52 13.32 -11.08 -24.17
N ALA A 53 13.73 -12.27 -23.71
CA ALA A 53 15.13 -12.52 -23.46
C ALA A 53 15.96 -12.28 -24.74
N ASN A 54 17.08 -11.60 -24.61
CA ASN A 54 18.02 -11.34 -25.71
C ASN A 54 19.28 -12.22 -25.64
N THR A 55 19.25 -13.28 -24.88
CA THR A 55 20.34 -14.24 -24.66
C THR A 55 19.82 -15.67 -24.59
N ASP A 56 20.64 -16.64 -25.00
CA ASP A 56 20.35 -18.08 -24.85
C ASP A 56 20.69 -18.62 -23.45
N LYS A 57 21.23 -17.80 -22.56
CA LYS A 57 21.50 -18.19 -21.16
C LYS A 57 20.19 -18.39 -20.43
N LYS A 58 20.15 -19.44 -19.61
CA LYS A 58 18.99 -19.62 -18.70
C LYS A 58 19.06 -18.56 -17.59
N MET A 59 18.14 -17.61 -17.66
CA MET A 59 17.92 -16.56 -16.66
C MET A 59 16.52 -16.66 -16.10
N ASP A 60 16.31 -16.13 -14.88
CA ASP A 60 14.97 -16.01 -14.31
C ASP A 60 14.12 -15.04 -15.14
N ARG A 61 12.83 -15.31 -15.20
CA ARG A 61 11.82 -14.41 -15.76
C ARG A 61 11.35 -13.49 -14.64
N ILE A 62 11.58 -12.20 -14.76
CA ILE A 62 11.41 -11.24 -13.66
C ILE A 62 10.31 -10.23 -14.01
N GLY A 63 9.44 -9.94 -13.02
CA GLY A 63 8.40 -8.94 -13.14
C GLY A 63 8.65 -7.69 -12.29
N PHE A 64 8.18 -6.52 -12.77
CA PHE A 64 8.10 -5.29 -12.00
C PHE A 64 6.69 -4.71 -12.09
N ILE A 65 6.19 -4.20 -10.97
CA ILE A 65 4.82 -3.73 -10.85
C ILE A 65 4.84 -2.41 -10.08
N ALA A 66 4.03 -1.45 -10.53
CA ALA A 66 3.75 -0.20 -9.85
C ALA A 66 2.29 0.18 -10.06
N HIS A 67 1.66 0.88 -9.11
CA HIS A 67 0.29 1.30 -9.29
C HIS A 67 0.15 2.71 -9.87
N MET A 68 -0.98 2.95 -10.53
CA MET A 68 -1.25 4.22 -11.24
C MET A 68 -2.10 5.16 -10.42
N ASP A 69 -2.96 4.63 -9.57
CA ASP A 69 -3.91 5.42 -8.80
C ASP A 69 -3.22 6.18 -7.66
N THR A 70 -3.95 7.07 -7.07
CA THR A 70 -3.55 7.81 -5.88
C THR A 70 -4.64 7.74 -4.84
N ALA A 71 -4.22 7.79 -3.58
CA ALA A 71 -5.08 7.82 -2.40
C ALA A 71 -6.14 8.94 -2.44
N SER A 72 -7.21 8.76 -1.68
CA SER A 72 -8.39 9.64 -1.70
C SER A 72 -8.38 10.74 -0.64
N GLU A 73 -7.43 10.75 0.28
CA GLU A 73 -7.39 11.64 1.44
C GLU A 73 -7.20 13.12 1.06
N ILE A 74 -6.43 13.37 0.02
CA ILE A 74 -6.21 14.70 -0.55
C ILE A 74 -6.25 14.62 -2.08
N THR A 75 -6.75 15.68 -2.72
CA THR A 75 -6.84 15.73 -4.19
C THR A 75 -5.48 15.57 -4.87
N GLY A 76 -5.44 14.76 -5.92
CA GLY A 76 -4.34 14.64 -6.87
C GLY A 76 -4.57 15.42 -8.19
N ALA A 77 -5.56 16.32 -8.22
CA ALA A 77 -5.87 17.12 -9.40
C ALA A 77 -5.07 18.42 -9.44
N ASN A 78 -4.55 18.76 -10.62
CA ASN A 78 -3.79 19.99 -10.87
C ASN A 78 -2.53 20.14 -9.99
N VAL A 79 -1.82 19.08 -9.77
CA VAL A 79 -0.59 19.04 -8.97
C VAL A 79 0.44 20.02 -9.52
N LYS A 80 0.94 20.91 -8.65
CA LYS A 80 1.98 21.89 -8.97
C LYS A 80 3.29 21.48 -8.31
N CYS A 81 4.09 20.72 -9.04
CA CYS A 81 5.39 20.30 -8.57
C CYS A 81 6.42 21.43 -8.64
N LYS A 82 7.33 21.45 -7.68
CA LYS A 82 8.58 22.22 -7.72
C LYS A 82 9.75 21.33 -7.30
N VAL A 83 10.91 21.61 -7.86
CA VAL A 83 12.17 20.96 -7.47
C VAL A 83 12.93 21.89 -6.53
N ILE A 84 13.35 21.34 -5.40
CA ILE A 84 14.26 22.00 -4.44
C ILE A 84 15.62 21.37 -4.64
N SER A 85 16.51 22.07 -5.35
CA SER A 85 17.84 21.57 -5.64
C SER A 85 18.75 21.62 -4.42
N ASN A 86 19.52 20.55 -4.22
CA ASN A 86 20.52 20.42 -3.16
C ASN A 86 19.96 20.80 -1.78
N TYR A 87 18.95 20.08 -1.35
CA TYR A 87 18.24 20.35 -0.08
C TYR A 87 19.23 20.52 1.08
N ASP A 88 19.22 21.68 1.70
CA ASP A 88 20.19 22.07 2.72
C ASP A 88 19.85 21.63 4.15
N GLY A 89 18.71 20.95 4.33
CA GLY A 89 18.23 20.49 5.64
C GLY A 89 17.42 21.52 6.43
N ASN A 90 17.12 22.68 5.85
CA ASN A 90 16.25 23.69 6.46
C ASN A 90 14.77 23.39 6.20
N THR A 91 13.88 24.15 6.85
CA THR A 91 12.43 24.03 6.65
C THR A 91 12.05 24.36 5.19
N ILE A 92 11.29 23.48 4.57
CA ILE A 92 10.73 23.67 3.23
C ILE A 92 9.36 24.36 3.37
N HIS A 93 9.22 25.55 2.81
CA HIS A 93 7.92 26.22 2.70
C HIS A 93 7.21 25.80 1.43
N LEU A 94 6.07 25.12 1.56
CA LEU A 94 5.22 24.75 0.43
C LEU A 94 4.41 25.97 -0.05
N ASN A 95 3.78 26.66 0.90
CA ASN A 95 3.04 27.92 0.73
C ASN A 95 3.05 28.74 2.02
N GLU A 96 2.15 29.74 2.17
CA GLU A 96 2.06 30.60 3.37
C GLU A 96 1.56 29.85 4.62
N GLU A 97 0.82 28.74 4.45
CA GLU A 97 0.18 27.98 5.54
C GLU A 97 0.97 26.71 5.89
N TYR A 98 1.59 26.05 4.88
CA TYR A 98 2.20 24.72 5.03
C TYR A 98 3.70 24.73 4.83
N SER A 99 4.40 24.08 5.76
CA SER A 99 5.84 23.86 5.68
C SER A 99 6.22 22.48 6.22
N MET A 100 7.41 21.99 5.85
CA MET A 100 7.96 20.72 6.31
C MET A 100 9.32 20.96 6.97
N SER A 101 9.53 20.43 8.18
CA SER A 101 10.82 20.41 8.86
C SER A 101 11.27 18.98 9.14
N LYS A 102 12.57 18.78 9.37
CA LYS A 102 13.12 17.45 9.72
C LYS A 102 12.63 16.95 11.08
N GLU A 103 12.26 17.85 11.97
CA GLU A 103 11.74 17.54 13.30
C GLU A 103 10.33 16.94 13.21
N GLU A 104 9.54 17.43 12.26
CA GLU A 104 8.17 16.96 12.02
C GLU A 104 8.15 15.78 11.04
N PHE A 105 9.00 15.83 10.01
CA PHE A 105 9.13 14.81 8.95
C PHE A 105 10.56 14.24 8.90
N PRO A 106 10.90 13.26 9.75
CA PRO A 106 12.27 12.76 9.91
C PRO A 106 12.92 12.19 8.65
N ALA A 107 12.13 11.76 7.66
CA ALA A 107 12.64 11.27 6.38
C ALA A 107 13.48 12.31 5.64
N LEU A 108 13.17 13.61 5.79
CA LEU A 108 13.92 14.72 5.22
C LEU A 108 15.39 14.76 5.67
N ALA A 109 15.69 14.30 6.90
CA ALA A 109 17.06 14.27 7.40
C ALA A 109 17.98 13.34 6.56
N ASN A 110 17.42 12.33 5.92
CA ASN A 110 18.15 11.39 5.06
C ASN A 110 18.25 11.85 3.60
N CYS A 111 17.72 13.04 3.31
CA CYS A 111 17.68 13.62 1.96
C CYS A 111 18.46 14.94 1.86
N VAL A 112 19.25 15.28 2.88
CA VAL A 112 20.12 16.48 2.82
C VAL A 112 21.18 16.29 1.73
N GLY A 113 21.23 17.24 0.79
CA GLY A 113 22.08 17.18 -0.39
C GLY A 113 21.36 16.64 -1.65
N ASP A 114 20.17 16.06 -1.50
CA ASP A 114 19.38 15.58 -2.62
C ASP A 114 18.56 16.72 -3.26
N ASP A 115 18.17 16.53 -4.51
CA ASP A 115 17.13 17.32 -5.17
C ASP A 115 15.76 16.72 -4.85
N LEU A 116 14.87 17.53 -4.28
CA LEU A 116 13.56 17.06 -3.82
C LEU A 116 12.43 17.59 -4.71
N ILE A 117 11.54 16.69 -5.13
CA ILE A 117 10.28 17.04 -5.76
C ILE A 117 9.23 17.18 -4.66
N VAL A 118 8.57 18.33 -4.58
CA VAL A 118 7.49 18.64 -3.64
C VAL A 118 6.33 19.32 -4.37
N THR A 119 5.17 19.47 -3.71
CA THR A 119 4.03 20.24 -4.22
C THR A 119 4.00 21.65 -3.63
N ASP A 120 3.00 22.44 -4.03
CA ASP A 120 2.69 23.72 -3.40
C ASP A 120 1.86 23.56 -2.08
N GLY A 121 1.64 22.34 -1.61
CA GLY A 121 0.87 22.04 -0.40
C GLY A 121 -0.65 22.05 -0.57
N THR A 122 -1.15 22.26 -1.79
CA THR A 122 -2.62 22.23 -2.07
C THR A 122 -3.11 20.84 -2.46
N THR A 123 -2.21 19.96 -2.91
CA THR A 123 -2.48 18.59 -3.36
C THR A 123 -1.49 17.60 -2.76
N LEU A 124 -1.74 16.30 -2.87
CA LEU A 124 -0.67 15.31 -2.79
C LEU A 124 0.27 15.44 -4.01
N LEU A 125 1.43 14.78 -3.98
CA LEU A 125 2.35 14.71 -5.12
C LEU A 125 1.99 13.58 -6.09
N GLY A 126 1.51 12.45 -5.55
CA GLY A 126 1.27 11.20 -6.27
C GLY A 126 2.56 10.49 -6.64
N ALA A 127 3.62 10.66 -5.84
CA ALA A 127 4.83 9.86 -5.95
C ALA A 127 4.57 8.41 -5.55
N ASP A 128 3.62 8.19 -4.69
CA ASP A 128 2.96 6.92 -4.44
C ASP A 128 1.83 6.73 -5.47
N ASP A 129 1.94 5.85 -6.52
CA ASP A 129 3.21 5.15 -6.85
C ASP A 129 3.72 5.51 -8.27
N LYS A 130 3.52 6.75 -8.69
CA LYS A 130 4.07 7.21 -9.98
C LYS A 130 5.61 7.31 -9.98
N ALA A 131 6.25 7.29 -8.78
CA ALA A 131 7.70 7.18 -8.69
C ALA A 131 8.16 5.77 -9.10
N GLY A 132 7.47 4.72 -8.66
CA GLY A 132 7.72 3.35 -9.10
C GLY A 132 7.54 3.18 -10.61
N ILE A 133 6.48 3.76 -11.17
CA ILE A 133 6.29 3.79 -12.63
C ILE A 133 7.50 4.42 -13.34
N ALA A 134 7.94 5.60 -12.88
CA ALA A 134 9.07 6.32 -13.49
C ALA A 134 10.38 5.51 -13.38
N ILE A 135 10.65 4.91 -12.21
CA ILE A 135 11.83 4.07 -11.99
C ILE A 135 11.83 2.87 -12.95
N ILE A 136 10.69 2.18 -13.09
CA ILE A 136 10.57 1.01 -13.98
C ILE A 136 10.79 1.42 -15.43
N LEU A 137 10.13 2.47 -15.92
CA LEU A 137 10.26 2.90 -17.31
C LEU A 137 11.68 3.35 -17.63
N GLU A 138 12.31 4.15 -16.77
CA GLU A 138 13.69 4.60 -16.95
C GLU A 138 14.67 3.43 -16.96
N ALA A 139 14.51 2.46 -16.05
CA ALA A 139 15.34 1.27 -16.03
C ALA A 139 15.20 0.44 -17.32
N MET A 140 13.99 0.29 -17.83
CA MET A 140 13.75 -0.43 -19.08
C MET A 140 14.29 0.33 -20.30
N GLU A 141 14.16 1.66 -20.33
CA GLU A 141 14.76 2.48 -21.38
C GLU A 141 16.27 2.31 -21.44
N GLN A 142 16.95 2.45 -20.30
CA GLN A 142 18.40 2.26 -20.21
C GLN A 142 18.82 0.83 -20.60
N LEU A 143 18.05 -0.18 -20.21
CA LEU A 143 18.33 -1.57 -20.56
C LEU A 143 18.25 -1.79 -22.08
N ILE A 144 17.18 -1.31 -22.72
CA ILE A 144 16.97 -1.40 -24.17
C ILE A 144 18.11 -0.68 -24.93
N GLN A 145 18.44 0.55 -24.50
CA GLN A 145 19.49 1.35 -25.14
C GLN A 145 20.88 0.73 -24.97
N SER A 146 21.18 0.14 -23.82
CA SER A 146 22.49 -0.48 -23.53
C SER A 146 22.70 -1.79 -24.25
N LYS A 147 21.64 -2.48 -24.67
CA LYS A 147 21.66 -3.83 -25.28
C LYS A 147 22.37 -4.88 -24.43
N LYS A 148 22.40 -4.69 -23.11
CA LYS A 148 22.93 -5.70 -22.18
C LYS A 148 22.11 -6.97 -22.26
N GLU A 149 22.75 -8.11 -21.99
CA GLU A 149 22.07 -9.40 -21.90
C GLU A 149 21.09 -9.40 -20.73
N HIS A 150 19.87 -9.87 -20.98
CA HIS A 150 18.82 -10.02 -19.97
C HIS A 150 17.90 -11.20 -20.29
N GLY A 151 17.28 -11.76 -19.26
CA GLY A 151 16.20 -12.74 -19.37
C GLY A 151 14.88 -12.09 -19.83
N PHE A 152 13.80 -12.84 -19.77
CA PHE A 152 12.46 -12.28 -19.99
C PHE A 152 12.08 -11.32 -18.86
N ILE A 153 11.62 -10.12 -19.19
CA ILE A 153 11.17 -9.13 -18.23
C ILE A 153 9.73 -8.75 -18.56
N ALA A 154 8.85 -8.75 -17.55
CA ALA A 154 7.51 -8.21 -17.67
C ALA A 154 7.34 -7.00 -16.75
N VAL A 155 6.58 -6.02 -17.18
CA VAL A 155 6.13 -4.91 -16.34
C VAL A 155 4.62 -4.85 -16.34
N ALA A 156 4.04 -4.42 -15.21
CA ALA A 156 2.62 -4.17 -15.12
C ALA A 156 2.36 -2.87 -14.34
N PHE A 157 1.41 -2.09 -14.83
CA PHE A 157 0.92 -0.91 -14.11
C PHE A 157 -0.55 -1.15 -13.76
N THR A 158 -0.83 -1.16 -12.44
CA THR A 158 -2.14 -1.55 -11.88
C THR A 158 -2.96 -0.31 -11.50
N PRO A 159 -4.29 -0.31 -11.68
CA PRO A 159 -5.20 0.65 -11.08
C PRO A 159 -5.62 0.19 -9.69
N ASP A 160 -6.27 1.04 -8.89
CA ASP A 160 -7.04 0.68 -7.69
C ASP A 160 -6.27 -0.02 -6.55
N GLU A 161 -4.93 0.14 -6.46
CA GLU A 161 -4.14 -0.39 -5.35
C GLU A 161 -4.59 0.24 -4.02
N GLU A 162 -4.76 1.55 -3.99
CA GLU A 162 -5.09 2.35 -2.81
C GLU A 162 -6.47 2.03 -2.19
N VAL A 163 -7.32 1.36 -2.97
CA VAL A 163 -8.60 0.82 -2.49
C VAL A 163 -8.58 -0.71 -2.34
N GLY A 164 -7.39 -1.32 -2.38
CA GLY A 164 -7.15 -2.74 -2.14
C GLY A 164 -7.67 -3.67 -3.25
N ARG A 165 -7.80 -3.19 -4.49
CA ARG A 165 -8.32 -3.95 -5.64
C ARG A 165 -7.37 -4.03 -6.83
N GLY A 166 -6.14 -3.53 -6.67
CA GLY A 166 -5.15 -3.40 -7.75
C GLY A 166 -4.93 -4.67 -8.56
N VAL A 167 -4.94 -5.80 -7.91
CA VAL A 167 -4.67 -7.09 -8.57
C VAL A 167 -5.88 -8.03 -8.67
N GLU A 168 -7.10 -7.57 -8.41
CA GLU A 168 -8.31 -8.41 -8.57
C GLU A 168 -8.42 -8.97 -9.98
N ASN A 169 -8.18 -8.13 -10.99
CA ASN A 169 -8.24 -8.47 -12.39
C ASN A 169 -6.87 -8.80 -13.02
N PHE A 170 -5.84 -9.01 -12.20
CA PHE A 170 -4.50 -9.30 -12.68
C PHE A 170 -4.41 -10.71 -13.24
N GLU A 171 -3.96 -10.85 -14.48
CA GLU A 171 -3.86 -12.11 -15.22
C GLU A 171 -2.42 -12.65 -15.13
N LEU A 172 -2.19 -13.58 -14.18
CA LEU A 172 -0.87 -14.18 -13.95
C LEU A 172 -0.30 -14.87 -15.21
N ASP A 173 -1.15 -15.49 -16.02
CA ASP A 173 -0.73 -16.17 -17.25
C ASP A 173 -0.17 -15.19 -18.30
N LYS A 174 -0.72 -13.98 -18.38
CA LYS A 174 -0.18 -12.91 -19.24
C LYS A 174 1.15 -12.36 -18.73
N PHE A 175 1.28 -12.24 -17.42
CA PHE A 175 2.50 -11.73 -16.80
C PHE A 175 3.63 -12.78 -16.82
N SER A 176 3.33 -14.04 -16.57
CA SER A 176 4.14 -15.25 -16.81
C SER A 176 5.62 -15.15 -16.43
N VAL A 177 5.93 -14.73 -15.20
CA VAL A 177 7.27 -14.61 -14.63
C VAL A 177 7.51 -15.61 -13.49
N ASP A 178 8.77 -15.86 -13.13
CA ASP A 178 9.14 -16.75 -12.03
C ASP A 178 8.89 -16.09 -10.66
N TYR A 179 9.10 -14.79 -10.57
CA TYR A 179 8.81 -13.91 -9.44
C TYR A 179 8.76 -12.45 -9.90
N ALA A 180 8.21 -11.58 -9.06
CA ALA A 180 8.10 -10.17 -9.37
C ALA A 180 8.54 -9.29 -8.18
N PHE A 181 8.52 -7.97 -8.39
CA PHE A 181 8.72 -6.94 -7.38
C PHE A 181 7.69 -5.83 -7.58
N THR A 182 7.02 -5.39 -6.53
CA THR A 182 6.41 -4.06 -6.53
C THR A 182 7.48 -3.02 -6.21
N ILE A 183 7.45 -1.87 -6.90
CA ILE A 183 8.35 -0.73 -6.64
C ILE A 183 7.49 0.37 -6.02
N ASP A 184 7.12 0.20 -4.74
CA ASP A 184 6.00 0.88 -4.09
C ASP A 184 6.25 1.15 -2.60
N GLY A 185 7.51 1.24 -2.19
CA GLY A 185 7.89 1.55 -0.81
C GLY A 185 8.60 2.90 -0.69
N ASP A 186 8.85 3.33 0.54
CA ASP A 186 9.54 4.61 0.79
C ASP A 186 11.06 4.48 0.61
N ARG A 187 11.69 3.64 1.41
CA ARG A 187 13.15 3.56 1.57
C ARG A 187 13.79 2.70 0.50
N ILE A 188 14.79 3.24 -0.18
CA ILE A 188 15.51 2.51 -1.24
C ILE A 188 16.35 1.32 -0.74
N ASP A 189 16.62 1.23 0.57
CA ASP A 189 17.34 0.13 1.19
C ASP A 189 16.41 -1.01 1.64
N SER A 190 15.09 -0.88 1.49
CA SER A 190 14.13 -1.88 1.93
C SER A 190 13.91 -2.98 0.90
N VAL A 191 13.78 -4.22 1.41
CA VAL A 191 13.29 -5.39 0.68
C VAL A 191 12.25 -6.03 1.58
N ASP A 192 10.99 -5.73 1.35
CA ASP A 192 9.91 -6.06 2.27
C ASP A 192 9.07 -7.22 1.74
N TYR A 193 8.98 -8.28 2.54
CA TYR A 193 8.31 -9.54 2.19
C TYR A 193 7.48 -10.09 3.36
N GLU A 194 7.08 -9.21 4.27
CA GLU A 194 6.26 -9.54 5.42
C GLU A 194 5.23 -8.42 5.64
N THR A 195 3.95 -8.75 5.52
CA THR A 195 2.82 -7.81 5.68
C THR A 195 1.97 -8.18 6.89
N PHE A 196 1.00 -7.36 7.24
CA PHE A 196 0.00 -7.75 8.23
C PHE A 196 -0.88 -8.90 7.70
N ASN A 197 -1.49 -9.67 8.64
CA ASN A 197 -2.80 -10.27 8.43
C ASN A 197 -3.83 -9.21 8.77
N ALA A 198 -4.90 -9.10 8.01
CA ALA A 198 -5.88 -8.05 8.11
C ALA A 198 -7.32 -8.58 8.12
N ALA A 199 -8.15 -7.99 8.98
CA ALA A 199 -9.59 -8.21 8.98
C ALA A 199 -10.32 -6.91 9.30
N GLN A 200 -11.57 -6.84 8.85
CA GLN A 200 -12.55 -5.90 9.31
C GLN A 200 -13.52 -6.60 10.27
N ALA A 201 -13.87 -5.96 11.35
CA ALA A 201 -14.88 -6.43 12.27
C ALA A 201 -15.98 -5.38 12.43
N VAL A 202 -17.22 -5.79 12.22
CA VAL A 202 -18.41 -4.97 12.47
C VAL A 202 -19.11 -5.54 13.70
N VAL A 203 -19.31 -4.71 14.70
CA VAL A 203 -20.02 -5.06 15.92
C VAL A 203 -21.30 -4.24 15.98
N THR A 204 -22.45 -4.91 16.03
CA THR A 204 -23.77 -4.26 16.13
C THR A 204 -24.38 -4.52 17.49
N PHE A 205 -25.15 -3.57 17.97
CA PHE A 205 -25.76 -3.56 19.30
C PHE A 205 -27.24 -3.25 19.18
N GLU A 206 -28.07 -4.04 19.90
CA GLU A 206 -29.52 -3.86 19.95
C GLU A 206 -29.92 -3.28 21.29
N GLY A 207 -30.63 -2.18 21.28
CA GLY A 207 -31.16 -1.50 22.46
C GLY A 207 -32.65 -1.77 22.70
N THR A 208 -33.19 -1.08 23.66
CA THR A 208 -34.62 -0.98 23.95
C THR A 208 -34.89 0.40 24.49
N SER A 209 -35.52 1.24 23.69
CA SER A 209 -35.87 2.61 24.07
C SER A 209 -37.15 2.62 24.90
N ILE A 210 -37.13 3.38 25.98
CA ILE A 210 -38.26 3.63 26.86
C ILE A 210 -38.25 5.11 27.20
N HIS A 211 -39.42 5.71 27.47
CA HIS A 211 -39.47 7.10 27.94
C HIS A 211 -38.54 7.25 29.18
N PRO A 212 -37.62 8.21 29.21
CA PRO A 212 -36.56 8.31 30.23
C PRO A 212 -37.13 8.30 31.67
N GLY A 213 -38.29 8.86 31.90
CA GLY A 213 -38.96 8.83 33.20
C GLY A 213 -39.43 7.44 33.69
N ASP A 214 -39.59 6.49 32.75
CA ASP A 214 -40.09 5.14 33.00
C ASP A 214 -39.03 4.06 32.70
N ALA A 215 -37.79 4.49 32.45
CA ALA A 215 -36.73 3.65 31.92
C ALA A 215 -36.04 2.71 32.94
N LYS A 216 -36.25 2.95 34.23
CA LYS A 216 -35.58 2.16 35.30
C LYS A 216 -35.84 0.67 35.11
N ASP A 217 -34.73 -0.11 35.07
CA ASP A 217 -34.72 -1.57 34.92
C ASP A 217 -35.37 -2.12 33.63
N ARG A 218 -35.62 -1.24 32.63
CA ARG A 218 -36.32 -1.58 31.38
C ARG A 218 -35.59 -1.12 30.14
N MET A 219 -34.97 0.06 30.19
CA MET A 219 -34.20 0.61 29.04
C MET A 219 -32.87 -0.12 28.91
N VAL A 220 -32.51 -0.44 27.65
CA VAL A 220 -31.16 -0.83 27.28
C VAL A 220 -30.70 0.11 26.21
N ASN A 221 -29.63 0.86 26.43
CA ASN A 221 -29.13 1.83 25.48
C ASN A 221 -27.98 1.21 24.67
N ALA A 222 -28.19 1.00 23.37
CA ALA A 222 -27.21 0.38 22.47
C ALA A 222 -25.90 1.18 22.40
N SER A 223 -25.97 2.51 22.41
CA SER A 223 -24.77 3.36 22.42
C SER A 223 -23.90 3.12 23.66
N LEU A 224 -24.51 2.90 24.84
CA LEU A 224 -23.78 2.58 26.08
C LEU A 224 -23.18 1.16 26.01
N LEU A 225 -23.88 0.19 25.42
CA LEU A 225 -23.32 -1.13 25.16
C LEU A 225 -22.09 -1.05 24.24
N ALA A 226 -22.16 -0.25 23.19
CA ALA A 226 -21.03 -0.03 22.27
C ALA A 226 -19.81 0.56 22.99
N MET A 227 -20.01 1.51 23.90
CA MET A 227 -18.93 2.10 24.72
C MET A 227 -18.33 1.07 25.69
N GLU A 228 -19.17 0.21 26.33
CA GLU A 228 -18.71 -0.87 27.21
C GLU A 228 -17.88 -1.90 26.43
N TYR A 229 -18.34 -2.28 25.24
CA TYR A 229 -17.62 -3.19 24.34
C TYR A 229 -16.24 -2.62 23.97
N ALA A 230 -16.20 -1.39 23.45
CA ALA A 230 -14.95 -0.71 23.06
C ALA A 230 -13.97 -0.61 24.24
N SER A 231 -14.48 -0.30 25.43
CA SER A 231 -13.67 -0.20 26.66
C SER A 231 -13.13 -1.55 27.15
N SER A 232 -13.71 -2.66 26.70
CA SER A 232 -13.29 -4.03 27.05
C SER A 232 -12.14 -4.54 26.18
N LEU A 233 -11.84 -3.88 25.07
CA LEU A 233 -10.66 -4.18 24.23
C LEU A 233 -9.36 -3.69 24.87
N PRO A 234 -8.21 -4.28 24.53
CA PRO A 234 -6.92 -3.90 25.11
C PRO A 234 -6.52 -2.46 24.76
N LYS A 235 -6.50 -1.58 25.76
CA LYS A 235 -6.26 -0.12 25.58
C LYS A 235 -4.93 0.26 24.92
N LYS A 236 -3.91 -0.60 25.04
CA LYS A 236 -2.57 -0.37 24.46
C LYS A 236 -2.34 -1.10 23.12
N GLN A 237 -3.36 -1.77 22.58
CA GLN A 237 -3.29 -2.38 21.26
C GLN A 237 -4.09 -1.55 20.24
N THR A 238 -3.67 -0.29 20.08
CA THR A 238 -4.22 0.65 19.12
C THR A 238 -3.09 1.16 18.21
N PRO A 239 -3.35 1.73 17.03
CA PRO A 239 -2.30 2.26 16.16
C PRO A 239 -1.36 3.24 16.85
N SER A 240 -1.88 4.11 17.73
CA SER A 240 -1.10 5.10 18.48
C SER A 240 -0.20 4.53 19.58
N HIS A 241 -0.31 3.24 19.91
CA HIS A 241 0.46 2.58 20.96
C HIS A 241 1.31 1.41 20.46
N THR A 242 1.29 1.13 19.16
CA THR A 242 1.94 -0.06 18.59
C THR A 242 2.90 0.30 17.49
N GLN A 243 4.00 -0.45 17.37
CA GLN A 243 5.04 -0.29 16.36
C GLN A 243 5.60 -1.64 15.90
N GLY A 244 6.36 -1.65 14.81
CA GLY A 244 7.02 -2.84 14.28
C GLY A 244 5.98 -3.97 14.05
N ARG A 245 6.21 -5.16 14.62
CA ARG A 245 5.34 -6.33 14.48
C ARG A 245 4.12 -6.36 15.41
N GLN A 246 3.95 -5.34 16.25
CA GLN A 246 2.81 -5.30 17.18
C GLN A 246 1.50 -5.07 16.44
N GLY A 247 0.52 -5.95 16.71
CA GLY A 247 -0.82 -5.83 16.14
C GLY A 247 -1.72 -4.86 16.91
N PHE A 248 -2.82 -4.46 16.28
CA PHE A 248 -3.76 -3.51 16.87
C PHE A 248 -5.23 -3.81 16.50
N TYR A 249 -6.13 -3.23 17.29
CA TYR A 249 -7.52 -2.98 16.99
C TYR A 249 -7.68 -1.48 16.74
N HIS A 250 -8.18 -1.08 15.59
CA HIS A 250 -8.42 0.32 15.28
C HIS A 250 -9.91 0.55 15.02
N LEU A 251 -10.54 1.32 15.88
CA LEU A 251 -11.92 1.78 15.68
C LEU A 251 -11.92 2.84 14.58
N VAL A 252 -12.50 2.52 13.43
CA VAL A 252 -12.57 3.42 12.27
C VAL A 252 -13.94 4.07 12.11
N GLY A 253 -14.98 3.51 12.73
CA GLY A 253 -16.32 4.07 12.68
C GLY A 253 -17.14 3.74 13.91
N MET A 254 -17.95 4.72 14.35
CA MET A 254 -18.88 4.57 15.46
C MET A 254 -20.17 5.33 15.15
N GLU A 255 -21.27 4.61 15.14
CA GLU A 255 -22.63 5.17 14.96
C GLU A 255 -23.52 4.63 16.07
N GLY A 256 -24.49 5.40 16.53
CA GLY A 256 -25.43 4.86 17.51
C GLY A 256 -26.47 5.82 18.06
N ILE A 257 -27.61 5.22 18.37
CA ILE A 257 -28.72 5.81 19.11
C ILE A 257 -29.09 4.87 20.27
N CYS A 258 -30.21 5.08 20.95
CA CYS A 258 -30.66 4.21 22.03
C CYS A 258 -31.06 2.82 21.53
N GLU A 259 -31.70 2.72 20.36
CA GLU A 259 -32.23 1.46 19.81
C GLU A 259 -31.16 0.60 19.15
N ASP A 260 -30.19 1.21 18.49
CA ASP A 260 -29.11 0.52 17.74
C ASP A 260 -27.80 1.29 17.80
N ALA A 261 -26.69 0.55 17.70
CA ALA A 261 -25.37 1.12 17.53
C ALA A 261 -24.48 0.17 16.72
N LYS A 262 -23.46 0.74 16.07
CA LYS A 262 -22.49 0.01 15.26
C LYS A 262 -21.09 0.52 15.50
N LEU A 263 -20.15 -0.39 15.71
CA LEU A 263 -18.70 -0.12 15.72
C LEU A 263 -18.05 -0.84 14.54
N THR A 264 -17.20 -0.15 13.82
CA THR A 264 -16.40 -0.74 12.75
C THR A 264 -14.93 -0.69 13.16
N TYR A 265 -14.29 -1.86 13.18
CA TYR A 265 -12.88 -2.02 13.51
C TYR A 265 -12.12 -2.59 12.33
N ILE A 266 -10.84 -2.21 12.20
CA ILE A 266 -9.85 -2.97 11.46
C ILE A 266 -8.86 -3.62 12.43
N LEU A 267 -8.56 -4.89 12.17
CA LEU A 267 -7.62 -5.71 12.93
C LEU A 267 -6.38 -5.95 12.08
N ARG A 268 -5.21 -5.78 12.68
CA ARG A 268 -3.92 -6.00 12.01
C ARG A 268 -2.98 -6.75 12.94
N ASN A 269 -2.26 -7.76 12.40
CA ASN A 269 -1.21 -8.46 13.14
C ASN A 269 -0.30 -9.23 12.18
N HIS A 270 1.03 -9.18 12.38
CA HIS A 270 1.96 -9.99 11.59
C HIS A 270 1.90 -11.48 11.94
N SER A 271 1.69 -11.81 13.20
CA SER A 271 1.57 -13.19 13.66
C SER A 271 0.16 -13.74 13.40
N LYS A 272 0.04 -14.81 12.61
CA LYS A 272 -1.24 -15.51 12.37
C LYS A 272 -1.91 -15.97 13.67
N GLN A 273 -1.11 -16.51 14.60
CA GLN A 273 -1.63 -16.96 15.90
C GLN A 273 -2.20 -15.80 16.71
N SER A 274 -1.47 -14.67 16.80
CA SER A 274 -1.94 -13.48 17.50
C SER A 274 -3.14 -12.84 16.82
N PHE A 275 -3.21 -12.90 15.49
CA PHE A 275 -4.35 -12.41 14.71
C PHE A 275 -5.62 -13.23 14.99
N ILE A 276 -5.51 -14.56 15.03
CA ILE A 276 -6.62 -15.44 15.45
C ILE A 276 -7.07 -15.11 16.85
N ALA A 277 -6.13 -14.93 17.79
CA ALA A 277 -6.44 -14.56 19.17
C ALA A 277 -7.13 -13.18 19.27
N GLN A 278 -6.79 -12.22 18.39
CA GLN A 278 -7.50 -10.94 18.31
C GLN A 278 -8.97 -11.13 17.94
N LYS A 279 -9.26 -11.93 16.92
CA LYS A 279 -10.64 -12.21 16.47
C LYS A 279 -11.43 -12.90 17.60
N GLN A 280 -10.88 -13.95 18.17
CA GLN A 280 -11.50 -14.67 19.32
C GLN A 280 -11.76 -13.76 20.52
N LYS A 281 -10.88 -12.79 20.77
CA LYS A 281 -11.08 -11.82 21.85
C LYS A 281 -12.29 -10.92 21.61
N MET A 282 -12.54 -10.51 20.38
CA MET A 282 -13.72 -9.71 20.03
C MET A 282 -15.01 -10.50 20.22
N GLU A 283 -15.02 -11.75 19.77
CA GLU A 283 -16.14 -12.68 19.94
C GLU A 283 -16.42 -12.95 21.43
N ALA A 284 -15.39 -13.26 22.21
CA ALA A 284 -15.52 -13.53 23.65
C ALA A 284 -16.03 -12.32 24.47
N ILE A 285 -15.74 -11.09 24.04
CA ILE A 285 -16.31 -9.89 24.67
C ILE A 285 -17.82 -9.81 24.37
N ALA A 286 -18.23 -10.08 23.12
CA ALA A 286 -19.64 -10.09 22.75
C ALA A 286 -20.41 -11.17 23.52
N ASP A 287 -19.87 -12.39 23.62
CA ASP A 287 -20.48 -13.49 24.37
C ASP A 287 -20.69 -13.10 25.84
N LYS A 288 -19.66 -12.55 26.49
CA LYS A 288 -19.76 -12.09 27.88
C LYS A 288 -20.79 -10.96 28.05
N MET A 289 -20.92 -10.06 27.09
CA MET A 289 -21.96 -9.03 27.14
C MET A 289 -23.36 -9.63 26.92
N ASN A 290 -23.48 -10.61 26.03
CA ASN A 290 -24.73 -11.33 25.77
C ASN A 290 -25.21 -12.13 27.00
N GLU A 291 -24.30 -12.70 27.77
CA GLU A 291 -24.65 -13.31 29.07
C GLU A 291 -25.27 -12.28 30.04
N LYS A 292 -24.80 -11.03 30.03
CA LYS A 292 -25.25 -9.96 30.91
C LYS A 292 -26.54 -9.28 30.45
N TYR A 293 -26.66 -9.04 29.15
CA TYR A 293 -27.70 -8.16 28.56
C TYR A 293 -28.71 -8.90 27.68
N GLY A 294 -28.59 -10.23 27.52
CA GLY A 294 -29.31 -10.99 26.52
C GLY A 294 -28.62 -10.87 25.15
N ASN A 295 -29.12 -11.59 24.16
CA ASN A 295 -28.51 -11.68 22.82
C ASN A 295 -28.66 -10.36 22.03
N ARG A 296 -27.84 -9.35 22.37
CA ARG A 296 -27.91 -7.95 21.87
C ARG A 296 -26.64 -7.47 21.18
N VAL A 297 -25.56 -8.27 21.23
CA VAL A 297 -24.25 -7.89 20.67
C VAL A 297 -23.86 -8.93 19.62
N HIS A 298 -23.69 -8.48 18.37
CA HIS A 298 -23.36 -9.36 17.25
C HIS A 298 -22.06 -8.90 16.61
N VAL A 299 -21.13 -9.84 16.40
CA VAL A 299 -19.82 -9.59 15.81
C VAL A 299 -19.74 -10.31 14.45
N VAL A 300 -19.41 -9.58 13.41
CA VAL A 300 -19.12 -10.14 12.08
C VAL A 300 -17.70 -9.75 11.71
N ILE A 301 -16.82 -10.75 11.51
CA ILE A 301 -15.42 -10.55 11.14
C ILE A 301 -15.21 -11.08 9.72
N ARG A 302 -14.59 -10.27 8.89
CA ARG A 302 -14.22 -10.62 7.51
C ARG A 302 -12.73 -10.44 7.33
N ASP A 303 -12.02 -11.50 6.97
CA ASP A 303 -10.60 -11.44 6.62
C ASP A 303 -10.46 -10.68 5.28
N GLN A 304 -9.45 -9.81 5.18
CA GLN A 304 -9.17 -9.01 4.01
C GLN A 304 -7.96 -9.56 3.24
N TYR A 305 -6.84 -9.75 3.93
CA TYR A 305 -5.64 -10.38 3.39
C TYR A 305 -4.81 -11.04 4.51
N GLU A 306 -3.88 -11.90 4.11
CA GLU A 306 -2.95 -12.57 5.01
C GLU A 306 -1.50 -12.09 4.78
N ASN A 307 -0.65 -12.27 5.78
CA ASN A 307 0.77 -11.97 5.68
C ASN A 307 1.42 -12.76 4.53
N MET A 308 1.98 -12.05 3.55
CA MET A 308 2.55 -12.62 2.33
C MET A 308 3.64 -13.67 2.61
N ARG A 309 4.41 -13.51 3.68
CA ARG A 309 5.49 -14.44 4.04
C ARG A 309 5.01 -15.88 4.19
N GLN A 310 3.75 -16.12 4.54
CA GLN A 310 3.19 -17.46 4.69
C GLN A 310 3.11 -18.20 3.35
N TYR A 311 2.89 -17.46 2.26
CA TYR A 311 2.73 -18.00 0.91
C TYR A 311 4.04 -18.16 0.14
N MET A 312 5.15 -17.65 0.67
CA MET A 312 6.47 -17.81 0.03
C MET A 312 7.01 -19.24 0.16
N HIS A 313 6.50 -20.04 1.10
CA HIS A 313 6.90 -21.44 1.33
C HIS A 313 8.43 -21.67 1.41
N GLY A 314 9.18 -20.64 1.85
CA GLY A 314 10.63 -20.67 1.96
C GLY A 314 11.38 -20.32 0.67
N ASP A 315 10.70 -20.03 -0.43
CA ASP A 315 11.35 -19.50 -1.63
C ASP A 315 11.76 -18.04 -1.42
N MET A 316 13.05 -17.83 -1.34
CA MET A 316 13.67 -16.53 -1.09
C MET A 316 14.47 -16.03 -2.31
N ARG A 317 14.26 -16.61 -3.51
CA ARG A 317 15.01 -16.21 -4.72
C ARG A 317 14.91 -14.73 -5.01
N SER A 318 13.68 -14.19 -5.07
CA SER A 318 13.43 -12.76 -5.30
C SER A 318 14.07 -11.87 -4.23
N VAL A 319 13.86 -12.20 -2.95
CA VAL A 319 14.44 -11.45 -1.82
C VAL A 319 15.98 -11.46 -1.85
N ASN A 320 16.58 -12.61 -2.13
CA ASN A 320 18.04 -12.74 -2.21
C ASN A 320 18.61 -11.98 -3.42
N LYS A 321 17.92 -12.02 -4.56
CA LYS A 321 18.29 -11.29 -5.79
C LYS A 321 18.24 -9.78 -5.54
N ALA A 322 17.16 -9.25 -4.94
CA ALA A 322 17.05 -7.85 -4.58
C ALA A 322 18.14 -7.43 -3.57
N LYS A 323 18.35 -8.20 -2.51
CA LYS A 323 19.41 -7.92 -1.52
C LYS A 323 20.81 -7.97 -2.12
N TYR A 324 21.04 -8.83 -3.10
CA TYR A 324 22.30 -8.86 -3.84
C TYR A 324 22.47 -7.59 -4.69
N ALA A 325 21.45 -7.21 -5.47
CA ALA A 325 21.45 -6.01 -6.30
C ALA A 325 21.72 -4.74 -5.48
N LEU A 326 21.03 -4.59 -4.34
CA LEU A 326 21.26 -3.48 -3.41
C LEU A 326 22.73 -3.36 -2.99
N ARG A 327 23.35 -4.49 -2.58
CA ARG A 327 24.78 -4.48 -2.19
C ARG A 327 25.71 -4.14 -3.34
N GLN A 328 25.36 -4.52 -4.59
CA GLN A 328 26.16 -4.16 -5.77
C GLN A 328 26.06 -2.66 -6.09
N CYS A 329 25.03 -1.98 -5.61
CA CYS A 329 24.82 -0.53 -5.71
C CYS A 329 25.23 0.21 -4.43
N ASP A 330 26.05 -0.39 -3.56
CA ASP A 330 26.54 0.16 -2.28
C ASP A 330 25.44 0.50 -1.27
N VAL A 331 24.27 -0.15 -1.38
CA VAL A 331 23.15 -0.01 -0.45
C VAL A 331 23.08 -1.23 0.48
N THR A 332 23.07 -1.00 1.79
CA THR A 332 22.90 -2.08 2.77
C THR A 332 21.43 -2.47 2.89
N PRO A 333 21.02 -3.68 2.46
CA PRO A 333 19.62 -4.05 2.45
C PRO A 333 19.06 -4.25 3.86
N VAL A 334 17.88 -3.70 4.10
CA VAL A 334 17.08 -3.86 5.31
C VAL A 334 15.77 -4.56 4.93
N SER A 335 15.21 -5.36 5.83
CA SER A 335 13.85 -5.90 5.68
C SER A 335 13.05 -5.57 6.92
N THR A 336 12.03 -4.78 6.73
CA THR A 336 11.09 -4.38 7.78
C THR A 336 9.70 -4.95 7.48
N PRO A 337 8.94 -5.33 8.51
CA PRO A 337 7.57 -5.76 8.29
C PRO A 337 6.70 -4.56 7.92
N ILE A 338 6.03 -4.62 6.78
CA ILE A 338 5.08 -3.62 6.33
C ILE A 338 3.86 -3.64 7.26
N ARG A 339 3.41 -2.47 7.71
CA ARG A 339 2.23 -2.32 8.57
C ARG A 339 0.94 -2.06 7.76
N GLY A 340 0.84 -2.66 6.59
CA GLY A 340 -0.25 -2.58 5.64
C GLY A 340 -0.32 -3.82 4.76
N GLY A 341 -1.03 -3.73 3.65
CA GLY A 341 -1.03 -4.64 2.52
C GLY A 341 -0.39 -3.97 1.31
N THR A 342 -0.10 -4.71 0.27
CA THR A 342 0.39 -4.23 -1.03
C THR A 342 -0.14 -5.14 -2.13
N ASP A 343 -0.15 -4.68 -3.37
CA ASP A 343 -0.42 -5.53 -4.54
C ASP A 343 0.49 -6.77 -4.55
N GLY A 344 1.77 -6.60 -4.16
CA GLY A 344 2.73 -7.70 -4.04
C GLY A 344 2.33 -8.76 -3.01
N ALA A 345 1.70 -8.37 -1.91
CA ALA A 345 1.19 -9.32 -0.92
C ALA A 345 0.02 -10.15 -1.47
N MET A 346 -0.90 -9.51 -2.19
CA MET A 346 -2.04 -10.20 -2.81
C MET A 346 -1.60 -11.12 -3.95
N LEU A 347 -0.64 -10.70 -4.77
CA LEU A 347 -0.05 -11.55 -5.82
C LEU A 347 0.68 -12.75 -5.22
N THR A 348 1.43 -12.56 -4.13
CA THR A 348 2.11 -13.64 -3.43
C THR A 348 1.12 -14.69 -2.91
N ALA A 349 -0.02 -14.28 -2.39
CA ALA A 349 -1.11 -15.18 -1.98
C ALA A 349 -1.72 -15.96 -3.16
N ARG A 350 -1.65 -15.41 -4.39
CA ARG A 350 -2.09 -16.05 -5.63
C ARG A 350 -1.01 -16.91 -6.30
N GLY A 351 0.17 -17.02 -5.69
CA GLY A 351 1.28 -17.88 -6.15
C GLY A 351 2.41 -17.18 -6.89
N LEU A 352 2.36 -15.86 -7.09
CA LEU A 352 3.44 -15.07 -7.66
C LEU A 352 4.20 -14.34 -6.54
N ILE A 353 5.34 -14.87 -6.11
CA ILE A 353 6.16 -14.24 -5.07
C ILE A 353 6.60 -12.84 -5.52
N CYS A 354 6.17 -11.81 -4.78
CA CYS A 354 6.35 -10.42 -5.16
C CYS A 354 6.68 -9.55 -3.93
N PRO A 355 7.95 -9.52 -3.47
CA PRO A 355 8.38 -8.60 -2.41
C PRO A 355 8.32 -7.13 -2.89
N ASN A 356 8.20 -6.21 -1.93
CA ASN A 356 8.15 -4.78 -2.19
C ASN A 356 9.55 -4.15 -2.04
N LEU A 357 9.87 -3.22 -2.95
CA LEU A 357 11.08 -2.38 -2.94
C LEU A 357 10.68 -0.91 -2.83
N GLY A 358 11.60 -0.08 -2.33
CA GLY A 358 11.34 1.34 -2.15
C GLY A 358 11.46 2.16 -3.43
N THR A 359 10.97 3.39 -3.39
CA THR A 359 11.05 4.37 -4.49
C THR A 359 11.97 5.53 -4.18
N GLY A 360 12.15 5.88 -2.90
CA GLY A 360 12.79 7.13 -2.48
C GLY A 360 11.81 8.29 -2.38
N SER A 361 10.51 8.00 -2.29
CA SER A 361 9.45 8.96 -1.97
C SER A 361 8.92 8.73 -0.56
N PHE A 362 8.35 9.74 0.06
CA PHE A 362 8.01 9.73 1.48
C PHE A 362 6.78 10.58 1.77
N ASN A 363 6.18 10.39 2.96
CA ASN A 363 5.02 11.11 3.48
C ASN A 363 3.79 10.97 2.58
N HIS A 364 3.56 9.78 2.06
CA HIS A 364 2.49 9.44 1.13
C HIS A 364 1.11 9.83 1.65
N HIS A 365 0.08 9.83 0.78
CA HIS A 365 -1.33 10.15 1.04
C HIS A 365 -1.58 11.57 1.55
N GLY A 366 -0.64 12.50 1.39
CA GLY A 366 -0.79 13.83 1.95
C GLY A 366 -0.06 14.94 1.19
N ARG A 367 -0.33 16.19 1.60
CA ARG A 367 0.29 17.40 1.03
C ARG A 367 1.78 17.53 1.28
N PHE A 368 2.30 16.78 2.24
CA PHE A 368 3.71 16.77 2.64
C PHE A 368 4.50 15.66 1.95
N GLU A 369 3.91 15.04 0.95
CA GLU A 369 4.56 14.04 0.12
C GLU A 369 5.70 14.65 -0.67
N PHE A 370 6.83 13.94 -0.73
CA PHE A 370 8.00 14.34 -1.51
C PHE A 370 8.77 13.14 -2.05
N ALA A 371 9.55 13.35 -3.10
CA ALA A 371 10.45 12.35 -3.67
C ALA A 371 11.87 12.92 -3.82
N SER A 372 12.89 12.08 -3.57
CA SER A 372 14.29 12.40 -3.82
C SER A 372 14.69 11.88 -5.19
N ILE A 373 15.16 12.77 -6.07
CA ILE A 373 15.59 12.41 -7.42
C ILE A 373 16.76 11.42 -7.36
N GLN A 374 17.78 11.69 -6.54
CA GLN A 374 18.96 10.82 -6.41
C GLN A 374 18.62 9.42 -5.88
N LYS A 375 17.61 9.32 -5.00
CA LYS A 375 17.13 8.02 -4.53
C LYS A 375 16.36 7.27 -5.62
N MET A 376 15.54 7.95 -6.41
CA MET A 376 14.87 7.36 -7.56
C MET A 376 15.89 6.87 -8.60
N GLU A 377 16.92 7.68 -8.93
CA GLU A 377 18.03 7.29 -9.81
C GLU A 377 18.78 6.06 -9.27
N LYS A 378 19.02 6.02 -7.95
CA LYS A 378 19.63 4.86 -7.31
C LYS A 378 18.76 3.60 -7.44
N MET A 379 17.42 3.75 -7.37
CA MET A 379 16.50 2.62 -7.59
C MET A 379 16.51 2.15 -9.04
N VAL A 380 16.69 3.03 -10.01
CA VAL A 380 16.91 2.64 -11.42
C VAL A 380 18.16 1.75 -11.54
N GLU A 381 19.29 2.12 -10.93
CA GLU A 381 20.49 1.29 -10.88
C GLU A 381 20.24 -0.09 -10.25
N ILE A 382 19.46 -0.13 -9.15
CA ILE A 382 19.13 -1.37 -8.44
C ILE A 382 18.24 -2.27 -9.32
N VAL A 383 17.22 -1.72 -9.98
CA VAL A 383 16.35 -2.47 -10.90
C VAL A 383 17.17 -3.07 -12.06
N LEU A 384 18.11 -2.30 -12.63
CA LEU A 384 19.03 -2.79 -13.66
C LEU A 384 19.91 -3.94 -13.12
N LYS A 385 20.36 -3.87 -11.88
CA LYS A 385 21.13 -4.96 -11.23
C LYS A 385 20.30 -6.19 -10.91
N ILE A 386 19.01 -6.05 -10.72
CA ILE A 386 18.10 -7.19 -10.52
C ILE A 386 17.96 -8.00 -11.82
N VAL A 387 17.92 -7.36 -12.97
CA VAL A 387 17.72 -8.04 -14.28
C VAL A 387 19.03 -8.59 -14.90
N GLU A 388 20.20 -8.14 -14.44
CA GLU A 388 21.52 -8.73 -14.77
C GLU A 388 21.68 -10.11 -14.05
#